data_bd5762d47fda6f12d9a466ecca199b9c
#
_entry.id   bd5762d47fda6f12d9a466ecca199b9c
#
_cell.length_a   1.000
_cell.length_b   1.000
_cell.length_c   1.000
_cell.angle_alpha   90.00
_cell.angle_beta   90.00
_cell.angle_gamma   90.00
#
_symmetry.space_group_name_H-M   'P 1'
#
loop_
_entity.id
_entity.type
_entity.pdbx_description
1 polymer ?
#
loop_
_entity_poly.entity_id
_entity_poly.type
_entity_poly.pdbx_seq_one_letter_code
_entity_poly.pdbx_strand_id
1 'polypeptide(L)'
;MSHDIKKSIKINNFSEVFEEYDSIICDIWGVIHNGQELFNTSVDCLYKLKNTGYPIILVSNAPRPGEEITLMLEKMGLEKNCYDKIITSGDLTQKILNDGSLGQNCYHIGPDLSLIHISEPTRPM
;
A
#
# COMPACT_ATOMS: atom_id res chain seq x y z
N MET A 1 -20.66 12.09 -22.94
CA MET A 1 -19.62 12.70 -22.12
C MET A 1 -18.31 12.67 -22.89
N SER A 2 -17.81 13.82 -23.20
CA SER A 2 -16.54 13.87 -23.90
C SER A 2 -15.41 13.65 -22.88
N HIS A 3 -14.56 12.73 -23.18
CA HIS A 3 -13.35 12.54 -22.40
C HIS A 3 -12.24 13.34 -23.06
N ASP A 4 -11.96 14.49 -22.50
CA ASP A 4 -10.78 15.22 -22.92
C ASP A 4 -9.56 14.43 -22.51
N ILE A 5 -8.88 13.87 -23.49
CA ILE A 5 -7.61 13.21 -23.24
C ILE A 5 -6.59 14.33 -23.00
N LYS A 6 -6.32 14.57 -21.73
CA LYS A 6 -5.26 15.53 -21.38
C LYS A 6 -3.91 14.93 -21.76
N LYS A 7 -3.10 15.73 -22.40
CA LYS A 7 -1.73 15.32 -22.68
C LYS A 7 -0.99 15.14 -21.37
N SER A 8 -0.19 14.08 -21.31
CA SER A 8 0.71 13.87 -20.17
C SER A 8 1.72 15.02 -20.12
N ILE A 9 1.90 15.56 -18.93
CA ILE A 9 2.88 16.61 -18.70
C ILE A 9 4.03 16.00 -17.93
N LYS A 10 5.24 16.17 -18.44
CA LYS A 10 6.44 15.74 -17.72
C LYS A 10 6.78 16.76 -16.65
N ILE A 11 6.95 16.29 -15.43
CA ILE A 11 7.42 17.12 -14.32
C ILE A 11 8.80 16.65 -13.89
N ASN A 12 9.62 17.57 -13.40
CA ASN A 12 10.95 17.25 -12.90
C ASN A 12 10.94 16.94 -11.41
N ASN A 13 9.94 17.44 -10.71
CA ASN A 13 9.84 17.27 -9.27
C ASN A 13 8.36 17.30 -8.90
N PHE A 14 7.96 16.44 -7.97
CA PHE A 14 6.58 16.38 -7.53
C PHE A 14 6.10 17.69 -6.91
N SER A 15 7.00 18.49 -6.37
CA SER A 15 6.67 19.80 -5.81
C SER A 15 6.00 20.73 -6.83
N GLU A 16 6.12 20.43 -8.11
CA GLU A 16 5.49 21.26 -9.16
C GLU A 16 3.97 21.10 -9.21
N VAL A 17 3.43 20.01 -8.69
CA VAL A 17 2.01 19.70 -8.82
C VAL A 17 1.29 19.34 -7.53
N PHE A 18 2.00 19.02 -6.44
CA PHE A 18 1.33 18.46 -5.26
C PHE A 18 0.31 19.41 -4.62
N GLU A 19 0.50 20.71 -4.75
CA GLU A 19 -0.41 21.71 -4.18
C GLU A 19 -1.81 21.66 -4.81
N GLU A 20 -1.95 21.06 -5.97
CA GLU A 20 -3.24 20.92 -6.64
C GLU A 20 -4.11 19.81 -6.03
N TYR A 21 -3.55 19.02 -5.09
CA TYR A 21 -4.23 17.85 -4.55
C TYR A 21 -4.30 17.92 -3.03
N ASP A 22 -5.31 17.28 -2.49
CA ASP A 22 -5.56 17.27 -1.03
C ASP A 22 -4.94 16.08 -0.32
N SER A 23 -4.66 15.01 -1.04
CA SER A 23 -4.11 13.78 -0.46
C SER A 23 -3.32 13.02 -1.50
N ILE A 24 -2.53 12.07 -1.03
CA ILE A 24 -1.64 11.28 -1.87
C ILE A 24 -1.97 9.81 -1.66
N ILE A 25 -2.19 9.10 -2.76
CA ILE A 25 -2.25 7.65 -2.78
C ILE A 25 -1.02 7.19 -3.54
N CYS A 26 -0.18 6.40 -2.90
CA CYS A 26 1.12 6.05 -3.44
C CYS A 26 1.32 4.53 -3.47
N ASP A 27 1.70 4.02 -4.61
CA ASP A 27 2.11 2.63 -4.76
C ASP A 27 3.41 2.39 -4.00
N ILE A 28 3.72 1.14 -3.69
CA ILE A 28 4.88 0.80 -2.88
C ILE A 28 6.00 0.20 -3.73
N TRP A 29 5.77 -0.99 -4.29
CA TRP A 29 6.80 -1.68 -5.07
C TRP A 29 7.14 -0.91 -6.34
N GLY A 30 8.42 -0.64 -6.52
CA GLY A 30 8.89 0.11 -7.69
C GLY A 30 8.75 1.62 -7.56
N VAL A 31 8.11 2.11 -6.50
CA VAL A 31 7.97 3.55 -6.22
C VAL A 31 8.70 3.92 -4.93
N ILE A 32 8.52 3.15 -3.88
CA ILE A 32 9.16 3.37 -2.58
C ILE A 32 10.42 2.53 -2.44
N HIS A 33 10.42 1.31 -2.97
CA HIS A 33 11.56 0.40 -2.91
C HIS A 33 11.64 -0.49 -4.15
N ASN A 34 12.79 -1.14 -4.29
CA ASN A 34 13.06 -2.06 -5.40
C ASN A 34 13.09 -3.54 -4.98
N GLY A 35 12.57 -3.84 -3.80
CA GLY A 35 12.60 -5.18 -3.22
C GLY A 35 13.79 -5.43 -2.30
N GLN A 36 14.81 -4.60 -2.36
CA GLN A 36 16.00 -4.72 -1.54
C GLN A 36 16.26 -3.49 -0.69
N GLU A 37 16.06 -2.33 -1.26
CA GLU A 37 16.31 -1.07 -0.56
C GLU A 37 15.31 0.00 -0.97
N LEU A 38 15.19 1.01 -0.12
CA LEU A 38 14.32 2.16 -0.36
C LEU A 38 14.95 3.08 -1.41
N PHE A 39 14.09 3.74 -2.18
CA PHE A 39 14.52 4.84 -3.04
C PHE A 39 14.58 6.11 -2.19
N ASN A 40 15.76 6.64 -1.98
CA ASN A 40 15.97 7.81 -1.11
C ASN A 40 15.17 9.03 -1.55
N THR A 41 15.04 9.25 -2.84
CA THR A 41 14.27 10.39 -3.36
C THR A 41 12.78 10.26 -3.04
N SER A 42 12.25 9.06 -3.09
CA SER A 42 10.85 8.80 -2.74
C SER A 42 10.62 9.01 -1.24
N VAL A 43 11.53 8.52 -0.41
CA VAL A 43 11.44 8.69 1.05
C VAL A 43 11.51 10.17 1.41
N ASP A 44 12.42 10.93 0.82
CA ASP A 44 12.51 12.37 1.04
C ASP A 44 11.21 13.08 0.64
N CYS A 45 10.61 12.67 -0.45
CA CYS A 45 9.35 13.24 -0.92
C CYS A 45 8.23 12.98 0.10
N LEU A 46 8.13 11.74 0.60
CA LEU A 46 7.14 11.40 1.62
C LEU A 46 7.32 12.25 2.89
N TYR A 47 8.55 12.40 3.35
CA TYR A 47 8.85 13.22 4.52
C TYR A 47 8.38 14.66 4.33
N LYS A 48 8.71 15.25 3.20
CA LYS A 48 8.34 16.64 2.90
C LYS A 48 6.84 16.81 2.83
N LEU A 49 6.14 15.86 2.20
CA LEU A 49 4.69 15.89 2.11
C LEU A 49 4.03 15.75 3.49
N LYS A 50 4.52 14.85 4.31
CA LYS A 50 3.98 14.69 5.66
C LYS A 50 4.21 15.93 6.50
N ASN A 51 5.36 16.56 6.37
CA ASN A 51 5.67 17.77 7.12
C ASN A 51 4.77 18.94 6.72
N THR A 52 4.23 18.92 5.52
CA THR A 52 3.27 19.93 5.09
C THR A 52 1.82 19.56 5.40
N GLY A 53 1.59 18.41 6.03
CA GLY A 53 0.28 18.01 6.50
C GLY A 53 -0.56 17.20 5.53
N TYR A 54 0.01 16.74 4.42
CA TYR A 54 -0.74 15.94 3.46
C TYR A 54 -1.04 14.55 3.99
N PRO A 55 -2.29 14.09 3.90
CA PRO A 55 -2.60 12.68 4.13
C PRO A 55 -1.95 11.81 3.06
N ILE A 56 -1.26 10.76 3.48
CA ILE A 56 -0.58 9.83 2.59
C ILE A 56 -1.03 8.42 2.88
N ILE A 57 -1.55 7.75 1.87
CA ILE A 57 -1.93 6.34 1.95
C ILE A 57 -1.04 5.57 0.99
N LEU A 58 -0.33 4.59 1.52
CA LEU A 58 0.42 3.67 0.69
C LEU A 58 -0.48 2.49 0.33
N VAL A 59 -0.49 2.12 -0.94
CA VAL A 59 -1.30 1.01 -1.42
C VAL A 59 -0.41 -0.01 -2.11
N SER A 60 -0.76 -1.28 -1.95
CA SER A 60 -0.01 -2.36 -2.56
C SER A 60 -0.95 -3.45 -3.06
N ASN A 61 -0.61 -4.04 -4.19
CA ASN A 61 -1.29 -5.22 -4.68
C ASN A 61 -0.77 -6.50 -4.03
N ALA A 62 0.07 -6.38 -3.00
CA ALA A 62 0.57 -7.54 -2.27
C ALA A 62 -0.59 -8.33 -1.65
N PRO A 63 -0.58 -9.66 -1.78
CA PRO A 63 -1.64 -10.48 -1.21
C PRO A 63 -1.48 -10.70 0.30
N ARG A 64 -0.56 -10.01 0.94
CA ARG A 64 -0.26 -10.13 2.37
C ARG A 64 -0.90 -8.99 3.16
N PRO A 65 -1.15 -9.20 4.48
CA PRO A 65 -1.66 -8.12 5.32
C PRO A 65 -0.73 -6.91 5.36
N GLY A 66 -1.33 -5.75 5.54
CA GLY A 66 -0.58 -4.50 5.62
C GLY A 66 0.44 -4.47 6.75
N GLU A 67 0.18 -5.18 7.84
CA GLU A 67 1.13 -5.29 8.95
C GLU A 67 2.46 -5.90 8.52
N GLU A 68 2.43 -6.91 7.67
CA GLU A 68 3.65 -7.53 7.16
C GLU A 68 4.41 -6.58 6.24
N ILE A 69 3.69 -5.81 5.44
CA ILE A 69 4.31 -4.81 4.57
C ILE A 69 4.93 -3.69 5.41
N THR A 70 4.24 -3.27 6.46
CA THR A 70 4.76 -2.28 7.40
C THR A 70 6.09 -2.74 8.01
N LEU A 71 6.14 -3.98 8.49
CA LEU A 71 7.35 -4.54 9.08
C LEU A 71 8.49 -4.64 8.06
N MET A 72 8.17 -5.01 6.84
CA MET A 72 9.15 -5.07 5.77
C MET A 72 9.75 -3.69 5.49
N LEU A 73 8.90 -2.67 5.39
CA LEU A 73 9.35 -1.30 5.15
C LEU A 73 10.18 -0.77 6.30
N GLU A 74 9.82 -1.08 7.54
CA GLU A 74 10.60 -0.70 8.71
C GLU A 74 12.00 -1.32 8.68
N LYS A 75 12.09 -2.59 8.29
CA LYS A 75 13.38 -3.27 8.16
C LYS A 75 14.25 -2.63 7.08
N MET A 76 13.63 -2.07 6.05
CA MET A 76 14.35 -1.34 5.01
C MET A 76 14.76 0.07 5.45
N GLY A 77 14.20 0.56 6.55
CA GLY A 77 14.51 1.88 7.09
C GLY A 77 13.44 2.94 6.91
N LEU A 78 12.25 2.59 6.43
CA LEU A 78 11.16 3.55 6.32
C LEU A 78 10.48 3.73 7.67
N GLU A 79 10.46 4.96 8.17
CA GLU A 79 9.80 5.26 9.42
C GLU A 79 8.29 5.36 9.24
N LYS A 80 7.54 4.97 10.27
CA LYS A 80 6.07 4.99 10.22
C LYS A 80 5.49 6.38 10.07
N ASN A 81 6.24 7.41 10.43
CA ASN A 81 5.76 8.78 10.32
C ASN A 81 5.83 9.35 8.90
N CYS A 82 6.27 8.57 7.92
CA CYS A 82 6.32 9.00 6.53
C CYS A 82 4.97 8.84 5.81
N TYR A 83 4.02 8.15 6.42
CA TYR A 83 2.71 7.89 5.82
C TYR A 83 1.66 7.72 6.92
N ASP A 84 0.40 7.78 6.54
CA ASP A 84 -0.70 7.64 7.50
C ASP A 84 -1.23 6.21 7.57
N LYS A 85 -1.29 5.51 6.44
CA LYS A 85 -1.88 4.18 6.39
C LYS A 85 -1.32 3.39 5.22
N ILE A 86 -1.30 2.07 5.38
CA ILE A 86 -1.01 1.11 4.30
C ILE A 86 -2.26 0.28 4.07
N ILE A 87 -2.65 0.12 2.81
CA ILE A 87 -3.75 -0.74 2.40
C ILE A 87 -3.22 -1.71 1.37
N THR A 88 -3.50 -2.99 1.55
CA THR A 88 -3.07 -4.04 0.62
C THR A 88 -4.25 -4.85 0.11
N SER A 89 -4.04 -5.56 -0.99
CA SER A 89 -5.02 -6.55 -1.46
C SER A 89 -5.25 -7.62 -0.41
N GLY A 90 -4.23 -7.99 0.34
CA GLY A 90 -4.35 -8.94 1.45
C GLY A 90 -5.29 -8.44 2.54
N ASP A 91 -5.23 -7.16 2.88
CA ASP A 91 -6.14 -6.58 3.87
C ASP A 91 -7.60 -6.70 3.43
N LEU A 92 -7.88 -6.39 2.17
CA LEU A 92 -9.22 -6.50 1.65
C LEU A 92 -9.69 -7.96 1.64
N THR A 93 -8.80 -8.86 1.27
CA THR A 93 -9.10 -10.30 1.28
C THR A 93 -9.43 -10.78 2.69
N GLN A 94 -8.63 -10.39 3.68
CA GLN A 94 -8.91 -10.72 5.08
C GLN A 94 -10.28 -10.21 5.51
N LYS A 95 -10.60 -9.00 5.14
CA LYS A 95 -11.88 -8.40 5.50
C LYS A 95 -13.05 -9.19 4.91
N ILE A 96 -12.94 -9.59 3.65
CA ILE A 96 -13.97 -10.36 2.97
C ILE A 96 -14.11 -11.75 3.61
N LEU A 97 -13.01 -12.40 3.95
CA LEU A 97 -13.03 -13.69 4.64
C LEU A 97 -13.69 -13.57 6.01
N ASN A 98 -13.39 -12.51 6.73
CA ASN A 98 -13.88 -12.32 8.09
C ASN A 98 -15.35 -11.90 8.16
N ASP A 99 -15.88 -11.26 7.12
CA ASP A 99 -17.28 -10.85 7.14
C ASP A 99 -18.25 -12.00 6.84
N GLY A 100 -17.72 -13.16 6.47
CA GLY A 100 -18.54 -14.36 6.25
C GLY A 100 -19.29 -14.40 4.93
N SER A 101 -19.12 -13.40 4.06
CA SER A 101 -19.84 -13.34 2.81
C SER A 101 -19.51 -14.49 1.86
N LEU A 102 -18.34 -15.09 2.01
CA LEU A 102 -17.90 -16.24 1.22
C LEU A 102 -18.02 -17.56 1.98
N GLY A 103 -18.73 -17.55 3.12
CA GLY A 103 -18.84 -18.73 3.97
C GLY A 103 -17.69 -18.79 4.97
N GLN A 104 -17.68 -19.88 5.75
CA GLN A 104 -16.69 -20.03 6.83
C GLN A 104 -15.53 -20.93 6.49
N ASN A 105 -15.61 -21.65 5.41
CA ASN A 105 -14.58 -22.58 4.99
C ASN A 105 -13.94 -22.07 3.72
N CYS A 106 -12.63 -21.95 3.75
CA CYS A 106 -11.87 -21.43 2.63
C CYS A 106 -10.74 -22.39 2.28
N TYR A 107 -10.63 -22.73 1.00
CA TYR A 107 -9.48 -23.47 0.52
C TYR A 107 -8.52 -22.51 -0.14
N HIS A 108 -7.32 -22.42 0.40
CA HIS A 108 -6.30 -21.54 -0.13
C HIS A 108 -5.35 -22.31 -1.04
N ILE A 109 -5.18 -21.83 -2.26
CA ILE A 109 -4.21 -22.38 -3.21
C ILE A 109 -3.07 -21.38 -3.34
N GLY A 110 -1.89 -21.78 -2.90
CA GLY A 110 -0.72 -20.91 -2.94
C GLY A 110 0.08 -20.93 -1.64
N PRO A 111 1.07 -20.07 -1.52
CA PRO A 111 1.87 -19.98 -0.29
C PRO A 111 1.05 -19.42 0.86
N ASP A 112 1.53 -19.63 2.07
CA ASP A 112 0.91 -19.04 3.25
C ASP A 112 1.05 -17.51 3.17
N LEU A 113 -0.08 -16.81 3.21
CA LEU A 113 -0.14 -15.36 3.11
C LEU A 113 -0.45 -14.71 4.45
N SER A 114 -0.48 -15.47 5.53
CA SER A 114 -0.82 -14.96 6.86
C SER A 114 -2.23 -14.37 6.95
N LEU A 115 -3.13 -14.79 6.06
CA LEU A 115 -4.50 -14.28 6.04
C LEU A 115 -5.44 -15.06 6.96
N ILE A 116 -5.02 -16.21 7.42
CA ILE A 116 -5.96 -17.18 7.88
C ILE A 116 -6.02 -17.37 9.33
N HIS A 117 -5.01 -17.01 10.07
CA HIS A 117 -5.10 -17.05 11.52
C HIS A 117 -6.18 -16.10 12.05
N ILE A 118 -6.85 -15.42 11.16
CA ILE A 118 -7.93 -14.53 11.51
C ILE A 118 -9.27 -15.24 11.46
N SER A 119 -9.48 -16.08 10.49
CA SER A 119 -10.75 -16.75 10.35
C SER A 119 -10.69 -18.21 10.60
N GLU A 120 -9.58 -18.89 10.87
CA GLU A 120 -9.46 -20.15 11.23
C GLU A 120 -10.16 -21.03 10.73
N PRO A 121 -10.69 -21.82 11.01
CA PRO A 121 -9.93 -22.90 11.47
C PRO A 121 -9.87 -24.06 10.52
N THR A 122 -10.67 -24.13 9.54
CA THR A 122 -10.73 -25.33 8.75
C THR A 122 -10.04 -25.19 7.43
N ARG A 123 -9.01 -24.39 7.42
CA ARG A 123 -8.36 -24.16 6.23
C ARG A 123 -7.42 -25.27 5.90
N PRO A 124 -7.58 -25.99 4.81
CA PRO A 124 -6.57 -26.91 4.34
C PRO A 124 -5.37 -26.15 3.84
N MET A 125 -4.24 -26.66 4.16
CA MET A 125 -3.00 -26.05 3.70
C MET A 125 -2.45 -26.83 2.54
#